data_2785b2839b47f3d60573673bded59191
#
_entry.id   2785b2839b47f3d60573673bded59191
#
_cell.length_a   1.000
_cell.length_b   1.000
_cell.length_c   1.000
_cell.angle_alpha   90.00
_cell.angle_beta   90.00
_cell.angle_gamma   90.00
#
_symmetry.space_group_name_H-M   'P 1'
#
loop_
_entity.id
_entity.type
_entity.pdbx_description
1 polymer ?
#
loop_
_entity_poly.entity_id
_entity_poly.type
_entity_poly.pdbx_seq_one_letter_code
_entity_poly.pdbx_strand_id
1 'polypeptide(L)'
;MGLKLMRLAATAALLGSGAAHAQSTENASAILEAGQVLYEANCAMCHQASGAGRPPTFPDLRGNDLLADPYLVVSKISQGLGNMPPFPTLSAEEITAITNYIGTAWGNSFGGPGQGEVEEILAEFDPPMDVRTIWDGVYTQEQAQHGQDVYRAPCGLCHGRRLNGAPDDSDMVPAPVLARQNFLRNWDGRSLGMLFTYTMSTMPQSNPGFMPPEDYAAIIAHMLSVTGAPPGEEELSADAWELGHIVISPEP
;
A
#
# COMPACT_ATOMS: atom_id res chain seq x y z
N MET A 1 14.37 -34.83 75.98
CA MET A 1 13.19 -34.71 75.07
C MET A 1 13.53 -33.68 74.01
N GLY A 2 13.99 -34.12 72.84
CA GLY A 2 14.46 -33.24 71.75
C GLY A 2 13.41 -33.14 70.63
N LEU A 3 13.03 -31.92 70.34
CA LEU A 3 12.08 -31.61 69.25
C LEU A 3 12.84 -31.38 67.93
N LYS A 4 12.71 -32.27 66.97
CA LYS A 4 13.24 -32.13 65.63
C LYS A 4 12.32 -31.24 64.83
N LEU A 5 12.75 -30.01 64.51
CA LEU A 5 12.10 -29.20 63.46
C LEU A 5 12.48 -29.73 62.06
N MET A 6 11.50 -30.23 61.36
CA MET A 6 11.61 -30.57 59.95
C MET A 6 11.58 -29.27 59.11
N ARG A 7 12.63 -29.07 58.32
CA ARG A 7 12.67 -28.03 57.29
C ARG A 7 11.90 -28.54 56.06
N LEU A 8 10.77 -27.92 55.74
CA LEU A 8 10.18 -28.00 54.39
C LEU A 8 10.95 -27.07 53.49
N ALA A 9 11.65 -27.64 52.50
CA ALA A 9 12.25 -26.88 51.42
C ALA A 9 11.16 -26.52 50.40
N ALA A 10 11.04 -25.26 50.11
CA ALA A 10 10.19 -24.73 49.06
C ALA A 10 10.80 -25.04 47.66
N THR A 11 10.20 -25.95 46.93
CA THR A 11 10.42 -26.15 45.49
C THR A 11 9.23 -25.56 44.72
N ALA A 12 9.28 -24.26 44.47
CA ALA A 12 8.28 -23.58 43.63
C ALA A 12 8.94 -22.37 42.97
N ALA A 13 9.73 -22.56 41.92
CA ALA A 13 10.14 -21.46 41.02
C ALA A 13 10.87 -21.98 39.76
N LEU A 14 10.24 -22.78 38.90
CA LEU A 14 10.82 -23.11 37.58
C LEU A 14 9.76 -23.30 36.46
N LEU A 15 8.49 -23.00 36.69
CA LEU A 15 7.45 -23.15 35.64
C LEU A 15 7.05 -21.83 34.97
N GLY A 16 7.58 -20.68 35.40
CA GLY A 16 7.16 -19.37 34.82
C GLY A 16 7.89 -18.95 33.53
N SER A 17 9.14 -19.41 33.35
CA SER A 17 9.99 -18.90 32.26
C SER A 17 9.63 -19.48 30.85
N GLY A 18 9.09 -20.70 30.82
CA GLY A 18 8.74 -21.37 29.55
C GLY A 18 7.49 -20.79 28.88
N ALA A 19 6.49 -20.42 29.68
CA ALA A 19 5.24 -19.86 29.16
C ALA A 19 5.42 -18.45 28.59
N ALA A 20 6.24 -17.61 29.23
CA ALA A 20 6.54 -16.26 28.75
C ALA A 20 7.35 -16.27 27.44
N HIS A 21 8.28 -17.20 27.28
CA HIS A 21 9.04 -17.34 26.02
C HIS A 21 8.18 -17.89 24.88
N ALA A 22 7.29 -18.83 25.13
CA ALA A 22 6.36 -19.35 24.10
C ALA A 22 5.42 -18.24 23.61
N GLN A 23 4.89 -17.43 24.52
CA GLN A 23 3.97 -16.34 24.20
C GLN A 23 4.64 -15.20 23.42
N SER A 24 5.90 -14.90 23.70
CA SER A 24 6.67 -13.88 22.95
C SER A 24 7.02 -14.33 21.55
N THR A 25 7.30 -15.62 21.32
CA THR A 25 7.56 -16.16 19.97
C THR A 25 6.30 -16.29 19.14
N GLU A 26 5.16 -16.65 19.74
CA GLU A 26 3.86 -16.66 19.05
C GLU A 26 3.45 -15.24 18.62
N ASN A 27 3.62 -14.23 19.48
CA ASN A 27 3.34 -12.84 19.12
C ASN A 27 4.24 -12.34 17.98
N ALA A 28 5.53 -12.66 18.00
CA ALA A 28 6.44 -12.28 16.93
C ALA A 28 6.07 -12.93 15.60
N SER A 29 5.68 -14.21 15.61
CA SER A 29 5.20 -14.90 14.39
C SER A 29 3.93 -14.24 13.83
N ALA A 30 2.97 -13.92 14.70
CA ALA A 30 1.71 -13.28 14.29
C ALA A 30 1.94 -11.88 13.67
N ILE A 31 2.87 -11.10 14.21
CA ILE A 31 3.25 -9.80 13.64
C ILE A 31 3.84 -9.97 12.23
N LEU A 32 4.73 -10.95 12.03
CA LEU A 32 5.33 -11.19 10.72
C LEU A 32 4.32 -11.71 9.69
N GLU A 33 3.39 -12.57 10.10
CA GLU A 33 2.31 -13.05 9.23
C GLU A 33 1.37 -11.90 8.82
N ALA A 34 0.95 -11.06 9.77
CA ALA A 34 0.16 -9.86 9.48
C ALA A 34 0.93 -8.90 8.55
N GLY A 35 2.22 -8.69 8.83
CA GLY A 35 3.09 -7.86 8.00
C GLY A 35 3.22 -8.37 6.58
N GLN A 36 3.32 -9.68 6.37
CA GLN A 36 3.32 -10.28 5.03
C GLN A 36 2.02 -9.99 4.27
N VAL A 37 0.88 -10.22 4.89
CA VAL A 37 -0.44 -9.98 4.27
C VAL A 37 -0.59 -8.50 3.88
N LEU A 38 -0.23 -7.59 4.79
CA LEU A 38 -0.28 -6.16 4.55
C LEU A 38 0.69 -5.72 3.46
N TYR A 39 1.91 -6.27 3.45
CA TYR A 39 2.90 -6.02 2.40
C TYR A 39 2.39 -6.47 1.02
N GLU A 40 1.84 -7.67 0.93
CA GLU A 40 1.29 -8.20 -0.32
C GLU A 40 0.12 -7.34 -0.84
N ALA A 41 -0.72 -6.83 0.07
CA ALA A 41 -1.84 -5.98 -0.28
C ALA A 41 -1.43 -4.57 -0.75
N ASN A 42 -0.43 -3.96 -0.10
CA ASN A 42 -0.11 -2.54 -0.26
C ASN A 42 1.21 -2.25 -0.99
N CYS A 43 2.21 -3.12 -0.89
CA CYS A 43 3.58 -2.83 -1.30
C CYS A 43 4.04 -3.68 -2.49
N ALA A 44 3.60 -4.95 -2.55
CA ALA A 44 4.09 -5.94 -3.52
C ALA A 44 3.79 -5.56 -4.99
N MET A 45 2.80 -4.73 -5.26
CA MET A 45 2.51 -4.23 -6.61
C MET A 45 3.71 -3.51 -7.22
N CYS A 46 4.43 -2.72 -6.42
CA CYS A 46 5.62 -1.97 -6.82
C CYS A 46 6.90 -2.72 -6.47
N HIS A 47 7.03 -3.18 -5.21
CA HIS A 47 8.25 -3.81 -4.70
C HIS A 47 8.33 -5.32 -4.96
N GLN A 48 7.30 -5.92 -5.58
CA GLN A 48 7.12 -7.36 -5.84
C GLN A 48 7.00 -8.19 -4.54
N ALA A 49 6.35 -9.34 -4.62
CA ALA A 49 6.24 -10.25 -3.48
C ALA A 49 7.61 -10.77 -2.99
N SER A 50 8.60 -10.79 -3.87
CA SER A 50 9.99 -11.17 -3.56
C SER A 50 10.83 -10.04 -2.96
N GLY A 51 10.30 -8.82 -2.83
CA GLY A 51 11.05 -7.63 -2.40
C GLY A 51 12.06 -7.10 -3.41
N ALA A 52 12.14 -7.68 -4.62
CA ALA A 52 13.16 -7.34 -5.62
C ALA A 52 12.95 -5.97 -6.28
N GLY A 53 11.74 -5.40 -6.17
CA GLY A 53 11.41 -4.18 -6.87
C GLY A 53 11.50 -4.30 -8.40
N ARG A 54 11.61 -3.15 -9.05
CA ARG A 54 11.92 -3.00 -10.49
C ARG A 54 12.81 -1.76 -10.65
N PRO A 55 14.10 -1.85 -10.30
CA PRO A 55 15.00 -0.71 -10.42
C PRO A 55 15.09 -0.19 -11.85
N PRO A 56 15.28 1.11 -12.06
CA PRO A 56 15.46 2.15 -11.03
C PRO A 56 14.16 2.69 -10.41
N THR A 57 13.00 2.38 -10.96
CA THR A 57 11.72 2.99 -10.58
C THR A 57 11.25 2.54 -9.19
N PHE A 58 11.29 1.24 -8.93
CA PHE A 58 10.89 0.66 -7.65
C PHE A 58 12.10 -0.01 -7.01
N PRO A 59 12.63 0.51 -5.90
CA PRO A 59 13.85 -0.02 -5.31
C PRO A 59 13.69 -1.45 -4.80
N ASP A 60 14.81 -2.19 -4.83
CA ASP A 60 14.96 -3.49 -4.18
C ASP A 60 14.96 -3.28 -2.65
N LEU A 61 14.18 -4.07 -1.94
CA LEU A 61 14.12 -4.08 -0.47
C LEU A 61 15.01 -5.16 0.15
N ARG A 62 15.52 -6.08 -0.65
CA ARG A 62 16.41 -7.14 -0.20
C ARG A 62 17.82 -6.59 0.03
N GLY A 63 18.37 -6.81 1.22
CA GLY A 63 19.69 -6.31 1.57
C GLY A 63 19.83 -4.79 1.49
N ASN A 64 18.72 -4.06 1.61
CA ASN A 64 18.72 -2.60 1.56
C ASN A 64 18.97 -2.05 2.97
N ASP A 65 20.17 -1.55 3.21
CA ASP A 65 20.60 -1.04 4.53
C ASP A 65 19.73 0.12 5.05
N LEU A 66 18.98 0.81 4.18
CA LEU A 66 18.04 1.86 4.60
C LEU A 66 16.88 1.30 5.45
N LEU A 67 16.61 0.00 5.37
CA LEU A 67 15.60 -0.65 6.21
C LEU A 67 16.02 -0.79 7.68
N ALA A 68 17.30 -0.56 7.99
CA ALA A 68 17.81 -0.55 9.36
C ALA A 68 17.44 0.74 10.14
N ASP A 69 16.94 1.77 9.45
CA ASP A 69 16.51 3.03 10.05
C ASP A 69 14.98 3.08 10.17
N PRO A 70 14.41 2.85 11.38
CA PRO A 70 12.96 2.85 11.59
C PRO A 70 12.31 4.18 11.23
N TYR A 71 12.94 5.31 11.58
CA TYR A 71 12.42 6.63 11.28
C TYR A 71 12.24 6.84 9.77
N LEU A 72 13.28 6.49 9.00
CA LEU A 72 13.25 6.63 7.55
C LEU A 72 12.17 5.74 6.92
N VAL A 73 12.01 4.50 7.38
CA VAL A 73 11.04 3.56 6.82
C VAL A 73 9.61 3.98 7.16
N VAL A 74 9.34 4.28 8.43
CA VAL A 74 8.01 4.72 8.89
C VAL A 74 7.61 6.03 8.20
N SER A 75 8.53 7.00 8.12
CA SER A 75 8.28 8.27 7.43
C SER A 75 7.93 8.07 5.95
N LYS A 76 8.66 7.18 5.25
CA LYS A 76 8.37 6.91 3.83
C LYS A 76 7.04 6.21 3.63
N ILE A 77 6.64 5.33 4.52
CA ILE A 77 5.33 4.68 4.45
C ILE A 77 4.23 5.70 4.71
N SER A 78 4.34 6.50 5.77
CA SER A 78 3.30 7.43 6.17
C SER A 78 3.19 8.66 5.27
N GLN A 79 4.33 9.23 4.85
CA GLN A 79 4.39 10.50 4.13
C GLN A 79 4.67 10.35 2.63
N GLY A 80 5.05 9.16 2.18
CA GLY A 80 5.52 8.97 0.82
C GLY A 80 6.91 9.57 0.56
N LEU A 81 7.45 9.33 -0.62
CA LEU A 81 8.68 9.98 -1.10
C LEU A 81 8.82 9.84 -2.62
N GLY A 82 8.82 10.94 -3.34
CA GLY A 82 8.91 10.93 -4.81
C GLY A 82 7.75 10.15 -5.43
N ASN A 83 8.05 9.07 -6.16
CA ASN A 83 7.00 8.22 -6.75
C ASN A 83 6.35 7.22 -5.78
N MET A 84 6.82 7.13 -4.53
CA MET A 84 6.14 6.33 -3.51
C MET A 84 5.06 7.18 -2.85
N PRO A 85 3.78 6.87 -3.05
CA PRO A 85 2.70 7.63 -2.42
C PRO A 85 2.64 7.36 -0.92
N PRO A 86 2.05 8.27 -0.13
CA PRO A 86 1.75 8.01 1.27
C PRO A 86 0.66 6.95 1.44
N PHE A 87 0.65 6.31 2.63
CA PHE A 87 -0.35 5.33 3.04
C PHE A 87 -1.08 5.81 4.30
N PRO A 88 -1.94 6.84 4.18
CA PRO A 88 -2.53 7.54 5.33
C PRO A 88 -3.58 6.70 6.08
N THR A 89 -4.03 5.59 5.53
CA THR A 89 -5.01 4.70 6.16
C THR A 89 -4.39 3.60 7.00
N LEU A 90 -3.07 3.40 6.93
CA LEU A 90 -2.39 2.40 7.74
C LEU A 90 -2.22 2.88 9.19
N SER A 91 -2.69 2.07 10.12
CA SER A 91 -2.49 2.28 11.56
C SER A 91 -1.03 2.07 11.98
N ALA A 92 -0.66 2.56 13.16
CA ALA A 92 0.66 2.30 13.75
C ALA A 92 0.95 0.80 13.90
N GLU A 93 -0.06 -0.01 14.26
CA GLU A 93 0.05 -1.47 14.35
C GLU A 93 0.37 -2.09 12.99
N GLU A 94 -0.33 -1.68 11.92
CA GLU A 94 -0.11 -2.17 10.57
C GLU A 94 1.26 -1.76 10.01
N ILE A 95 1.68 -0.52 10.24
CA ILE A 95 3.03 -0.05 9.87
C ILE A 95 4.09 -0.83 10.65
N THR A 96 3.88 -1.11 11.94
CA THR A 96 4.78 -1.95 12.74
C THR A 96 4.90 -3.34 12.15
N ALA A 97 3.79 -3.96 11.75
CA ALA A 97 3.79 -5.29 11.15
C ALA A 97 4.53 -5.30 9.80
N ILE A 98 4.27 -4.34 8.92
CA ILE A 98 4.94 -4.20 7.61
C ILE A 98 6.44 -4.01 7.79
N THR A 99 6.87 -3.10 8.67
CA THR A 99 8.29 -2.78 8.89
C THR A 99 9.05 -3.97 9.46
N ASN A 100 8.47 -4.73 10.40
CA ASN A 100 9.06 -5.96 10.92
C ASN A 100 9.17 -7.05 9.85
N TYR A 101 8.14 -7.20 9.01
CA TYR A 101 8.18 -8.16 7.90
C TYR A 101 9.29 -7.83 6.90
N ILE A 102 9.33 -6.62 6.35
CA ILE A 102 10.35 -6.24 5.35
C ILE A 102 11.76 -6.24 5.91
N GLY A 103 11.93 -5.94 7.21
CA GLY A 103 13.21 -5.98 7.90
C GLY A 103 13.75 -7.38 8.15
N THR A 104 12.93 -8.43 7.98
CA THR A 104 13.30 -9.83 8.22
C THR A 104 13.08 -10.75 7.02
N ALA A 105 12.25 -10.36 6.07
CA ALA A 105 11.96 -11.14 4.86
C ALA A 105 13.17 -11.22 3.90
N TRP A 106 13.14 -12.18 3.00
CA TRP A 106 14.08 -12.36 1.88
C TRP A 106 15.57 -12.40 2.26
N GLY A 107 15.88 -12.80 3.50
CA GLY A 107 17.24 -12.85 4.03
C GLY A 107 17.71 -11.55 4.70
N ASN A 108 16.85 -10.56 4.82
CA ASN A 108 17.10 -9.38 5.66
C ASN A 108 17.22 -9.78 7.13
N SER A 109 18.02 -9.04 7.89
CA SER A 109 18.25 -9.25 9.32
C SER A 109 18.27 -7.93 10.11
N PHE A 110 17.56 -6.92 9.61
CA PHE A 110 17.49 -5.59 10.24
C PHE A 110 16.53 -5.56 11.44
N GLY A 111 15.54 -6.46 11.47
CA GLY A 111 14.44 -6.38 12.43
C GLY A 111 13.45 -5.29 12.05
N GLY A 112 12.74 -4.79 13.07
CA GLY A 112 11.80 -3.66 12.89
C GLY A 112 11.52 -2.98 14.23
N PRO A 113 10.89 -1.79 14.20
CA PRO A 113 10.53 -1.03 15.40
C PRO A 113 9.44 -1.71 16.22
N GLY A 114 9.37 -1.35 17.49
CA GLY A 114 8.19 -1.63 18.32
C GLY A 114 7.06 -0.65 17.99
N GLN A 115 5.81 -1.04 18.32
CA GLN A 115 4.64 -0.20 18.05
C GLN A 115 4.75 1.19 18.69
N GLY A 116 5.23 1.29 19.94
CA GLY A 116 5.41 2.60 20.60
C GLY A 116 6.39 3.52 19.87
N GLU A 117 7.47 2.98 19.29
CA GLU A 117 8.40 3.75 18.48
C GLU A 117 7.75 4.23 17.18
N VAL A 118 6.92 3.40 16.52
CA VAL A 118 6.15 3.80 15.34
C VAL A 118 5.16 4.92 15.70
N GLU A 119 4.45 4.81 16.82
CA GLU A 119 3.52 5.84 17.30
C GLU A 119 4.24 7.18 17.58
N GLU A 120 5.43 7.14 18.18
CA GLU A 120 6.25 8.34 18.41
C GLU A 120 6.68 9.00 17.10
N ILE A 121 7.12 8.22 16.11
CA ILE A 121 7.50 8.74 14.79
C ILE A 121 6.30 9.35 14.08
N LEU A 122 5.16 8.67 14.09
CA LEU A 122 3.94 9.16 13.43
C LEU A 122 3.42 10.46 14.05
N ALA A 123 3.58 10.64 15.37
CA ALA A 123 3.18 11.85 16.07
C ALA A 123 3.97 13.11 15.65
N GLU A 124 5.14 12.95 15.03
CA GLU A 124 5.89 14.07 14.46
C GLU A 124 5.24 14.68 13.20
N PHE A 125 4.35 13.93 12.55
CA PHE A 125 3.65 14.33 11.32
C PHE A 125 2.21 14.81 11.58
N ASP A 126 1.88 15.21 12.80
CA ASP A 126 0.57 15.76 13.17
C ASP A 126 0.41 17.24 12.68
N PRO A 127 -0.76 17.68 12.16
CA PRO A 127 -2.02 16.95 12.09
C PRO A 127 -2.04 15.90 10.99
N PRO A 128 -2.82 14.81 11.18
CA PRO A 128 -3.03 13.82 10.14
C PRO A 128 -3.64 14.50 8.91
N MET A 129 -3.15 14.13 7.74
CA MET A 129 -3.61 14.71 6.48
C MET A 129 -5.08 14.38 6.24
N ASP A 130 -5.82 15.31 5.65
CA ASP A 130 -7.23 15.12 5.32
C ASP A 130 -7.37 14.06 4.23
N VAL A 131 -7.92 12.91 4.60
CA VAL A 131 -8.12 11.77 3.72
C VAL A 131 -9.50 11.86 3.09
N ARG A 132 -9.54 12.02 1.77
CA ARG A 132 -10.77 12.00 0.97
C ARG A 132 -10.98 10.63 0.35
N THR A 133 -12.16 10.41 -0.19
CA THR A 133 -12.50 9.24 -1.00
C THR A 133 -12.75 9.63 -2.44
N ILE A 134 -12.80 8.66 -3.34
CA ILE A 134 -13.18 8.92 -4.74
C ILE A 134 -14.60 9.48 -4.90
N TRP A 135 -15.43 9.43 -3.84
CA TRP A 135 -16.82 9.91 -3.84
C TRP A 135 -16.96 11.40 -3.47
N ASP A 136 -15.86 12.05 -3.10
CA ASP A 136 -15.83 13.43 -2.63
C ASP A 136 -15.61 14.46 -3.76
N GLY A 137 -15.95 14.12 -5.00
CA GLY A 137 -15.85 15.04 -6.13
C GLY A 137 -14.41 15.47 -6.43
N VAL A 138 -13.53 14.49 -6.64
CA VAL A 138 -12.08 14.70 -6.71
C VAL A 138 -11.53 14.96 -8.12
N TYR A 139 -12.40 15.09 -9.12
CA TYR A 139 -12.03 15.37 -10.52
C TYR A 139 -13.11 16.21 -11.19
N THR A 140 -12.80 16.91 -12.29
CA THR A 140 -13.80 17.64 -13.07
C THR A 140 -14.38 16.81 -14.21
N GLN A 141 -15.61 17.15 -14.63
CA GLN A 141 -16.25 16.49 -15.79
C GLN A 141 -15.42 16.67 -17.07
N GLU A 142 -14.83 17.84 -17.24
CA GLU A 142 -13.98 18.19 -18.38
C GLU A 142 -12.72 17.33 -18.40
N GLN A 143 -12.08 17.15 -17.25
CA GLN A 143 -10.92 16.28 -17.12
C GLN A 143 -11.25 14.83 -17.45
N ALA A 144 -12.40 14.30 -16.99
CA ALA A 144 -12.84 12.96 -17.32
C ALA A 144 -13.12 12.78 -18.82
N GLN A 145 -13.65 13.83 -19.49
CA GLN A 145 -13.88 13.82 -20.92
C GLN A 145 -12.56 13.82 -21.70
N HIS A 146 -11.59 14.64 -21.31
CA HIS A 146 -10.23 14.60 -21.85
C HIS A 146 -9.61 13.21 -21.68
N GLY A 147 -9.72 12.65 -20.47
CA GLY A 147 -9.25 11.29 -20.15
C GLY A 147 -9.86 10.21 -21.03
N GLN A 148 -11.15 10.34 -21.39
CA GLN A 148 -11.79 9.43 -22.33
C GLN A 148 -11.12 9.47 -23.70
N ASP A 149 -10.80 10.66 -24.20
CA ASP A 149 -10.19 10.83 -25.53
C ASP A 149 -8.75 10.27 -25.53
N VAL A 150 -7.96 10.55 -24.48
CA VAL A 150 -6.59 10.04 -24.34
C VAL A 150 -6.56 8.53 -24.14
N TYR A 151 -7.54 7.96 -23.42
CA TYR A 151 -7.63 6.53 -23.12
C TYR A 151 -7.79 5.66 -24.37
N ARG A 152 -8.49 6.14 -25.38
CA ARG A 152 -8.98 5.32 -26.52
C ARG A 152 -7.91 4.53 -27.23
N ALA A 153 -6.76 5.14 -27.52
CA ALA A 153 -5.69 4.49 -28.29
C ALA A 153 -4.74 3.69 -27.39
N PRO A 154 -4.07 4.29 -26.38
CA PRO A 154 -3.03 3.57 -25.64
C PRO A 154 -3.56 2.52 -24.67
N CYS A 155 -4.79 2.66 -24.18
CA CYS A 155 -5.35 1.80 -23.14
C CYS A 155 -6.52 0.95 -23.66
N GLY A 156 -7.39 1.56 -24.45
CA GLY A 156 -8.62 0.94 -24.95
C GLY A 156 -8.38 -0.28 -25.84
N LEU A 157 -7.21 -0.38 -26.49
CA LEU A 157 -6.86 -1.55 -27.30
C LEU A 157 -6.82 -2.84 -26.44
N CYS A 158 -6.30 -2.77 -25.21
CA CYS A 158 -6.19 -3.92 -24.34
C CYS A 158 -7.33 -3.98 -23.31
N HIS A 159 -7.68 -2.84 -22.69
CA HIS A 159 -8.68 -2.79 -21.64
C HIS A 159 -10.12 -2.62 -22.14
N GLY A 160 -10.31 -2.50 -23.46
CA GLY A 160 -11.61 -2.25 -24.11
C GLY A 160 -12.06 -0.79 -23.93
N ARG A 161 -12.77 -0.26 -24.94
CA ARG A 161 -13.27 1.14 -24.91
C ARG A 161 -14.27 1.40 -23.80
N ARG A 162 -14.84 0.36 -23.19
CA ARG A 162 -15.79 0.43 -22.08
C ARG A 162 -15.15 0.13 -20.73
N LEU A 163 -13.81 0.09 -20.66
CA LEU A 163 -13.05 -0.26 -19.45
C LEU A 163 -13.42 -1.63 -18.84
N ASN A 164 -13.98 -2.52 -19.67
CA ASN A 164 -14.54 -3.81 -19.26
C ASN A 164 -13.55 -4.98 -19.39
N GLY A 165 -12.28 -4.71 -19.73
CA GLY A 165 -11.24 -5.72 -19.86
C GLY A 165 -11.35 -6.59 -21.11
N ALA A 166 -12.41 -6.37 -21.94
CA ALA A 166 -12.60 -7.08 -23.20
C ALA A 166 -12.05 -6.20 -24.33
N PRO A 167 -10.94 -6.58 -24.97
CA PRO A 167 -10.40 -5.84 -26.11
C PRO A 167 -11.42 -5.85 -27.25
N ASP A 168 -11.43 -4.75 -28.03
CA ASP A 168 -12.26 -4.66 -29.23
C ASP A 168 -11.72 -5.57 -30.36
N ASP A 169 -10.46 -5.96 -30.26
CA ASP A 169 -9.79 -6.88 -31.17
C ASP A 169 -9.71 -8.28 -30.54
N SER A 170 -10.26 -9.28 -31.26
CA SER A 170 -10.29 -10.67 -30.79
C SER A 170 -8.92 -11.32 -30.64
N ASP A 171 -7.90 -10.75 -31.29
CA ASP A 171 -6.51 -11.26 -31.24
C ASP A 171 -5.74 -10.74 -30.03
N MET A 172 -6.31 -9.78 -29.29
CA MET A 172 -5.73 -9.23 -28.07
C MET A 172 -6.10 -10.05 -26.83
N VAL A 173 -5.14 -10.22 -25.94
CA VAL A 173 -5.37 -10.88 -24.65
C VAL A 173 -6.23 -9.99 -23.74
N PRO A 174 -7.28 -10.52 -23.09
CA PRO A 174 -8.07 -9.76 -22.14
C PRO A 174 -7.21 -9.14 -21.03
N ALA A 175 -7.46 -7.86 -20.74
CA ALA A 175 -6.78 -7.12 -19.70
C ALA A 175 -7.71 -6.91 -18.48
N PRO A 176 -7.19 -6.48 -17.32
CA PRO A 176 -8.03 -6.19 -16.17
C PRO A 176 -9.14 -5.17 -16.46
N VAL A 177 -10.29 -5.36 -15.83
CA VAL A 177 -11.41 -4.39 -15.83
C VAL A 177 -10.99 -3.15 -15.06
N LEU A 178 -11.18 -1.96 -15.64
CA LEU A 178 -10.71 -0.68 -15.10
C LEU A 178 -11.82 0.21 -14.54
N ALA A 179 -13.05 -0.29 -14.44
CA ALA A 179 -14.18 0.50 -13.93
C ALA A 179 -15.18 -0.36 -13.14
N ARG A 180 -16.07 0.33 -12.40
CA ARG A 180 -17.21 -0.26 -11.69
C ARG A 180 -16.77 -1.23 -10.59
N GLN A 181 -17.63 -2.19 -10.23
CA GLN A 181 -17.44 -3.10 -9.10
C GLN A 181 -16.14 -3.92 -9.13
N ASN A 182 -15.68 -4.33 -10.30
CA ASN A 182 -14.43 -5.08 -10.40
C ASN A 182 -13.21 -4.19 -10.10
N PHE A 183 -13.24 -2.95 -10.56
CA PHE A 183 -12.22 -1.96 -10.24
C PHE A 183 -12.23 -1.67 -8.72
N LEU A 184 -13.39 -1.35 -8.16
CA LEU A 184 -13.52 -1.08 -6.72
C LEU A 184 -13.00 -2.24 -5.87
N ARG A 185 -13.39 -3.48 -6.16
CA ARG A 185 -12.91 -4.66 -5.40
C ARG A 185 -11.40 -4.86 -5.48
N ASN A 186 -10.80 -4.56 -6.64
CA ASN A 186 -9.36 -4.76 -6.83
C ASN A 186 -8.52 -3.66 -6.18
N TRP A 187 -9.11 -2.48 -5.98
CA TRP A 187 -8.42 -1.30 -5.48
C TRP A 187 -8.93 -0.80 -4.14
N ASP A 188 -9.88 -1.49 -3.53
CA ASP A 188 -10.47 -1.14 -2.23
C ASP A 188 -9.40 -0.90 -1.17
N GLY A 189 -9.54 0.22 -0.44
CA GLY A 189 -8.61 0.65 0.60
C GLY A 189 -7.27 1.24 0.09
N ARG A 190 -7.00 1.19 -1.22
CA ARG A 190 -5.80 1.76 -1.83
C ARG A 190 -6.01 3.19 -2.27
N SER A 191 -4.93 3.97 -2.29
CA SER A 191 -5.01 5.37 -2.74
C SER A 191 -4.96 5.52 -4.27
N LEU A 192 -5.49 6.64 -4.77
CA LEU A 192 -5.29 7.04 -6.16
C LEU A 192 -3.82 7.28 -6.49
N GLY A 193 -2.99 7.67 -5.51
CA GLY A 193 -1.54 7.80 -5.69
C GLY A 193 -0.88 6.47 -6.06
N MET A 194 -1.31 5.36 -5.44
CA MET A 194 -0.85 4.02 -5.82
C MET A 194 -1.27 3.66 -7.25
N LEU A 195 -2.54 3.92 -7.60
CA LEU A 195 -3.05 3.66 -8.95
C LEU A 195 -2.32 4.49 -10.00
N PHE A 196 -2.12 5.78 -9.74
CA PHE A 196 -1.41 6.71 -10.62
C PHE A 196 0.03 6.28 -10.86
N THR A 197 0.79 6.04 -9.78
CA THR A 197 2.20 5.62 -9.87
C THR A 197 2.33 4.28 -10.60
N TYR A 198 1.46 3.31 -10.28
CA TYR A 198 1.46 2.03 -10.96
C TYR A 198 1.17 2.19 -12.45
N THR A 199 0.11 2.93 -12.80
CA THR A 199 -0.29 3.13 -14.20
C THR A 199 0.80 3.84 -14.99
N MET A 200 1.32 4.94 -14.49
CA MET A 200 2.38 5.71 -15.14
C MET A 200 3.67 4.88 -15.34
N SER A 201 4.03 4.05 -14.36
CA SER A 201 5.29 3.31 -14.38
C SER A 201 5.22 1.97 -15.13
N THR A 202 4.02 1.45 -15.43
CA THR A 202 3.85 0.11 -16.00
C THR A 202 2.96 0.06 -17.24
N MET A 203 2.22 1.13 -17.52
CA MET A 203 1.23 1.17 -18.61
C MET A 203 1.49 2.34 -19.59
N PRO A 204 1.18 2.12 -20.88
CA PRO A 204 0.95 0.81 -21.49
C PRO A 204 2.22 -0.04 -21.42
N GLN A 205 2.07 -1.36 -21.33
CA GLN A 205 3.23 -2.27 -21.15
C GLN A 205 4.30 -2.13 -22.26
N SER A 206 3.90 -1.72 -23.45
CA SER A 206 4.82 -1.52 -24.58
C SER A 206 5.70 -0.27 -24.44
N ASN A 207 5.23 0.75 -23.71
CA ASN A 207 5.96 2.02 -23.53
C ASN A 207 5.47 2.76 -22.27
N PRO A 208 5.81 2.30 -21.07
CA PRO A 208 5.40 2.95 -19.82
C PRO A 208 5.91 4.39 -19.73
N GLY A 209 5.12 5.28 -19.16
CA GLY A 209 5.52 6.67 -18.90
C GLY A 209 5.65 7.56 -20.14
N PHE A 210 5.12 7.17 -21.29
CA PHE A 210 5.28 7.95 -22.52
C PHE A 210 4.39 9.19 -22.62
N MET A 211 3.30 9.24 -21.85
CA MET A 211 2.38 10.38 -21.79
C MET A 211 2.77 11.36 -20.68
N PRO A 212 2.35 12.61 -20.79
CA PRO A 212 2.43 13.56 -19.67
C PRO A 212 1.69 13.02 -18.42
N PRO A 213 2.14 13.34 -17.20
CA PRO A 213 1.46 12.92 -15.96
C PRO A 213 -0.01 13.34 -15.90
N GLU A 214 -0.35 14.51 -16.44
CA GLU A 214 -1.70 15.06 -16.49
C GLU A 214 -2.65 14.17 -17.31
N ASP A 215 -2.16 13.53 -18.36
CA ASP A 215 -2.95 12.60 -19.16
C ASP A 215 -3.25 11.31 -18.41
N TYR A 216 -2.32 10.82 -17.58
CA TYR A 216 -2.59 9.68 -16.68
C TYR A 216 -3.63 10.04 -15.61
N ALA A 217 -3.56 11.24 -15.03
CA ALA A 217 -4.56 11.72 -14.09
C ALA A 217 -5.95 11.84 -14.75
N ALA A 218 -6.02 12.37 -15.96
CA ALA A 218 -7.25 12.47 -16.73
C ALA A 218 -7.84 11.08 -17.07
N ILE A 219 -7.01 10.10 -17.43
CA ILE A 219 -7.46 8.71 -17.63
C ILE A 219 -8.05 8.14 -16.33
N ILE A 220 -7.44 8.40 -15.17
CA ILE A 220 -7.99 7.98 -13.87
C ILE A 220 -9.33 8.69 -13.62
N ALA A 221 -9.46 9.98 -13.89
CA ALA A 221 -10.73 10.71 -13.79
C ALA A 221 -11.82 10.07 -14.68
N HIS A 222 -11.48 9.65 -15.90
CA HIS A 222 -12.39 8.89 -16.75
C HIS A 222 -12.78 7.53 -16.14
N MET A 223 -11.84 6.80 -15.54
CA MET A 223 -12.13 5.54 -14.84
C MET A 223 -13.11 5.74 -13.68
N LEU A 224 -12.91 6.81 -12.88
CA LEU A 224 -13.79 7.19 -11.78
C LEU A 224 -15.20 7.56 -12.28
N SER A 225 -15.29 8.36 -13.34
CA SER A 225 -16.56 8.73 -13.98
C SER A 225 -17.36 7.52 -14.45
N VAL A 226 -16.71 6.56 -15.12
CA VAL A 226 -17.38 5.32 -15.57
C VAL A 226 -17.71 4.40 -14.40
N THR A 227 -17.00 4.52 -13.27
CA THR A 227 -17.27 3.79 -12.03
C THR A 227 -18.50 4.36 -11.31
N GLY A 228 -18.85 5.63 -11.54
CA GLY A 228 -20.01 6.31 -10.97
C GLY A 228 -19.67 7.33 -9.88
N ALA A 229 -18.38 7.54 -9.60
CA ALA A 229 -17.95 8.59 -8.68
C ALA A 229 -18.36 9.98 -9.21
N PRO A 230 -18.87 10.89 -8.37
CA PRO A 230 -19.33 12.20 -8.83
C PRO A 230 -18.14 13.10 -9.21
N PRO A 231 -18.31 13.96 -10.24
CA PRO A 231 -17.34 15.02 -10.49
C PRO A 231 -17.45 16.13 -9.43
N GLY A 232 -16.37 16.86 -9.23
CA GLY A 232 -16.25 18.05 -8.40
C GLY A 232 -15.88 19.28 -9.21
N GLU A 233 -15.34 20.28 -8.53
CA GLU A 233 -14.97 21.58 -9.12
C GLU A 233 -13.47 21.67 -9.44
N GLU A 234 -12.65 20.80 -8.86
CA GLU A 234 -11.20 20.79 -9.03
C GLU A 234 -10.75 19.58 -9.84
N GLU A 235 -9.72 19.76 -10.66
CA GLU A 235 -9.11 18.67 -11.40
C GLU A 235 -8.36 17.73 -10.46
N LEU A 236 -8.38 16.44 -10.79
CA LEU A 236 -7.55 15.45 -10.14
C LEU A 236 -6.08 15.79 -10.42
N SER A 237 -5.30 15.93 -9.38
CA SER A 237 -3.88 16.25 -9.45
C SER A 237 -3.09 15.19 -10.24
N ALA A 238 -1.97 15.59 -10.82
CA ALA A 238 -0.98 14.69 -11.41
C ALA A 238 0.22 14.43 -10.48
N ASP A 239 0.05 14.68 -9.20
CA ASP A 239 1.05 14.45 -8.16
C ASP A 239 0.71 13.23 -7.32
N ALA A 240 1.63 12.25 -7.23
CA ALA A 240 1.41 11.00 -6.52
C ALA A 240 1.20 11.19 -5.02
N TRP A 241 1.81 12.24 -4.42
CA TRP A 241 1.65 12.54 -3.01
C TRP A 241 0.25 13.09 -2.71
N GLU A 242 -0.23 14.05 -3.50
CA GLU A 242 -1.59 14.59 -3.35
C GLU A 242 -2.65 13.50 -3.58
N LEU A 243 -2.48 12.70 -4.63
CA LEU A 243 -3.34 11.56 -4.93
C LEU A 243 -3.29 10.47 -3.86
N GLY A 244 -2.20 10.39 -3.09
CA GLY A 244 -2.05 9.45 -2.00
C GLY A 244 -3.06 9.64 -0.87
N HIS A 245 -3.68 10.84 -0.76
CA HIS A 245 -4.70 11.19 0.23
C HIS A 245 -6.14 10.96 -0.25
N ILE A 246 -6.31 10.37 -1.43
CA ILE A 246 -7.62 10.01 -1.98
C ILE A 246 -7.73 8.50 -2.03
N VAL A 247 -8.62 7.93 -1.23
CA VAL A 247 -8.80 6.49 -1.08
C VAL A 247 -9.90 5.98 -2.01
N ILE A 248 -9.62 4.86 -2.67
CA ILE A 248 -10.60 4.11 -3.45
C ILE A 248 -11.40 3.26 -2.46
N SER A 249 -12.70 3.46 -2.40
CA SER A 249 -13.62 2.75 -1.50
C SER A 249 -14.90 2.35 -2.22
N PRO A 250 -15.68 1.39 -1.71
CA PRO A 250 -17.04 1.16 -2.15
C PRO A 250 -17.88 2.44 -2.06
N GLU A 251 -18.96 2.49 -2.83
CA GLU A 251 -19.95 3.57 -2.72
C GLU A 251 -20.54 3.59 -1.30
N PRO A 252 -20.63 4.77 -0.65
CA PRO A 252 -21.16 4.93 0.72
C PRO A 252 -22.60 4.43 0.89
#